data_e6465b7477bff95997b8c28b2ae134ce
#
_entry.id   e6465b7477bff95997b8c28b2ae134ce
#
_cell.length_a   1.000
_cell.length_b   1.000
_cell.length_c   1.000
_cell.angle_alpha   90.00
_cell.angle_beta   90.00
_cell.angle_gamma   90.00
#
_symmetry.space_group_name_H-M   'P 1'
#
loop_
_entity.id
_entity.type
_entity.pdbx_description
1 polymer ?
#
loop_
_entity_poly.entity_id
_entity_poly.type
_entity_poly.pdbx_seq_one_letter_code
_entity_poly.pdbx_strand_id
1 'polypeptide(L)'
;SIAELEKKVDAFTNEKYPIHWVNIANNKNINYVFYYYERDDNAWNYFDEYIIYKSVYVNPFTGEIEGVYDEKNSFFNIVKFIHWSFLLKGEWGTYVVGIPTLIFLIMIITGIILWWPKNKKARKQRFWFQWKNVKNLRRKNYDLHSIVGFYASFIALISAITGLFYAFFFVQALLYFTFSGGETTIPNFDQYKTTASPESRNEHTLDKISAKVEETYPDAYGYAIDLGHEHHDDHEHPNFSVFIKQLSYSYHKNHSIIFDENSGEMLHNYSHDEKNLGEKFVAAN
;
A
#
# COMPACT_ATOMS: atom_id res chain seq x y z
N SER A 1 16.07 12.51 -20.22
CA SER A 1 14.94 13.13 -19.53
C SER A 1 13.88 12.05 -19.22
N ILE A 2 13.07 12.24 -18.17
CA ILE A 2 12.00 11.29 -17.82
C ILE A 2 10.91 11.33 -18.87
N ALA A 3 10.59 12.49 -19.38
CA ALA A 3 9.62 12.66 -20.45
C ALA A 3 10.02 11.93 -21.75
N GLU A 4 11.31 11.88 -22.08
CA GLU A 4 11.78 11.08 -23.22
C GLU A 4 11.68 9.58 -22.96
N LEU A 5 11.92 9.13 -21.72
CA LEU A 5 11.77 7.72 -21.34
C LEU A 5 10.31 7.30 -21.36
N GLU A 6 9.41 8.15 -20.87
CA GLU A 6 7.96 7.94 -20.97
C GLU A 6 7.53 7.74 -22.42
N LYS A 7 7.90 8.66 -23.33
CA LYS A 7 7.60 8.54 -24.77
C LYS A 7 8.15 7.25 -25.39
N LYS A 8 9.32 6.79 -24.96
CA LYS A 8 9.87 5.51 -25.43
C LYS A 8 9.05 4.31 -24.97
N VAL A 9 8.57 4.35 -23.73
CA VAL A 9 7.71 3.29 -23.20
C VAL A 9 6.35 3.32 -23.86
N ASP A 10 5.76 4.50 -24.08
CA ASP A 10 4.51 4.65 -24.84
C ASP A 10 4.64 4.10 -26.27
N ALA A 11 5.72 4.48 -26.97
CA ALA A 11 6.00 3.94 -28.31
C ALA A 11 6.18 2.41 -28.30
N PHE A 12 6.80 1.86 -27.25
CA PHE A 12 6.97 0.42 -27.07
C PHE A 12 5.63 -0.30 -26.85
N THR A 13 4.71 0.32 -26.13
CA THR A 13 3.35 -0.22 -25.88
C THR A 13 2.39 0.10 -27.03
N ASN A 14 2.86 0.78 -28.10
CA ASN A 14 2.07 1.34 -29.20
C ASN A 14 0.99 2.34 -28.73
N GLU A 15 1.28 3.10 -27.67
CA GLU A 15 0.35 4.07 -27.05
C GLU A 15 -1.03 3.49 -26.71
N LYS A 16 -1.07 2.17 -26.55
CA LYS A 16 -2.33 1.46 -26.35
C LYS A 16 -2.83 1.53 -24.90
N TYR A 17 -1.90 1.62 -23.95
CA TYR A 17 -2.21 1.54 -22.53
C TYR A 17 -1.53 2.67 -21.77
N PRO A 18 -2.24 3.43 -20.93
CA PRO A 18 -1.67 4.54 -20.19
C PRO A 18 -0.65 4.07 -19.14
N ILE A 19 0.39 4.88 -18.95
CA ILE A 19 1.34 4.70 -17.85
C ILE A 19 0.73 5.35 -16.60
N HIS A 20 0.52 4.57 -15.55
CA HIS A 20 -0.08 5.05 -14.30
C HIS A 20 0.96 5.47 -13.27
N TRP A 21 2.09 4.77 -13.20
CA TRP A 21 3.12 5.00 -12.20
C TRP A 21 4.51 4.96 -12.81
N VAL A 22 5.36 5.85 -12.31
CA VAL A 22 6.78 5.85 -12.62
C VAL A 22 7.59 5.84 -11.33
N ASN A 23 8.36 4.78 -11.11
CA ASN A 23 9.30 4.69 -10.00
C ASN A 23 10.69 5.12 -10.45
N ILE A 24 11.24 6.11 -9.78
CA ILE A 24 12.53 6.73 -10.06
C ILE A 24 13.43 6.53 -8.86
N ALA A 25 14.60 5.94 -9.07
CA ALA A 25 15.64 5.82 -8.05
C ALA A 25 16.67 6.94 -8.22
N ASN A 26 17.09 7.56 -7.12
CA ASN A 26 18.18 8.56 -7.15
C ASN A 26 19.52 7.92 -7.52
N ASN A 27 19.69 6.64 -7.21
CA ASN A 27 20.83 5.88 -7.71
C ASN A 27 20.58 5.51 -9.18
N LYS A 28 21.26 6.21 -10.08
CA LYS A 28 21.11 6.01 -11.53
C LYS A 28 21.60 4.64 -12.03
N ASN A 29 22.22 3.81 -11.20
CA ASN A 29 22.52 2.42 -11.54
C ASN A 29 21.31 1.49 -11.37
N ILE A 30 20.18 2.02 -10.91
CA ILE A 30 18.92 1.31 -10.76
C ILE A 30 17.99 1.77 -11.89
N ASN A 31 17.36 0.84 -12.57
CA ASN A 31 16.42 1.12 -13.63
C ASN A 31 15.22 1.91 -13.11
N TYR A 32 14.72 2.80 -13.94
CA TYR A 32 13.40 3.41 -13.76
C TYR A 32 12.34 2.39 -14.15
N VAL A 33 11.22 2.37 -13.42
CA VAL A 33 10.18 1.37 -13.64
C VAL A 33 8.86 2.07 -13.95
N PHE A 34 8.33 1.80 -15.12
CA PHE A 34 7.06 2.34 -15.60
C PHE A 34 6.00 1.25 -15.49
N TYR A 35 4.89 1.55 -14.80
CA TYR A 35 3.76 0.63 -14.66
C TYR A 35 2.61 1.07 -15.54
N TYR A 36 2.12 0.15 -16.33
CA TYR A 36 0.93 0.37 -17.14
C TYR A 36 -0.06 -0.78 -16.97
N TYR A 37 -1.31 -0.42 -16.94
CA TYR A 37 -2.39 -1.38 -16.84
C TYR A 37 -3.67 -0.83 -17.44
N GLU A 38 -4.60 -1.72 -17.75
CA GLU A 38 -5.96 -1.43 -18.14
C GLU A 38 -6.89 -2.37 -17.39
N ARG A 39 -8.02 -1.83 -16.92
CA ARG A 39 -9.01 -2.56 -16.14
C ARG A 39 -10.35 -2.61 -16.85
N ASP A 40 -11.08 -3.72 -16.70
CA ASP A 40 -12.50 -3.82 -17.02
C ASP A 40 -13.32 -3.55 -15.76
N ASP A 41 -14.10 -2.47 -15.78
CA ASP A 41 -14.93 -2.08 -14.65
C ASP A 41 -16.10 -3.03 -14.40
N ASN A 42 -16.50 -3.82 -15.40
CA ASN A 42 -17.57 -4.80 -15.28
C ASN A 42 -17.11 -6.18 -14.81
N ALA A 43 -15.82 -6.37 -14.63
CA ALA A 43 -15.27 -7.65 -14.19
C ALA A 43 -15.66 -8.00 -12.76
N TRP A 44 -15.69 -9.30 -12.46
CA TRP A 44 -16.01 -9.84 -11.13
C TRP A 44 -14.79 -10.29 -10.33
N ASN A 45 -13.70 -10.55 -11.00
CA ASN A 45 -12.50 -11.11 -10.41
C ASN A 45 -11.24 -10.46 -10.96
N TYR A 46 -10.14 -10.65 -10.27
CA TYR A 46 -8.82 -10.10 -10.60
C TYR A 46 -8.36 -10.37 -12.02
N PHE A 47 -8.54 -11.59 -12.51
CA PHE A 47 -8.02 -11.97 -13.84
C PHE A 47 -8.80 -11.37 -14.99
N ASP A 48 -10.08 -11.12 -14.80
CA ASP A 48 -10.92 -10.43 -15.78
C ASP A 48 -10.82 -8.92 -15.62
N GLU A 49 -10.64 -8.41 -14.38
CA GLU A 49 -10.47 -7.00 -14.08
C GLU A 49 -9.22 -6.42 -14.75
N TYR A 50 -8.07 -7.05 -14.58
CA TYR A 50 -6.87 -6.59 -15.26
C TYR A 50 -6.78 -7.17 -16.66
N ILE A 51 -7.11 -6.38 -17.67
CA ILE A 51 -6.91 -6.73 -19.10
C ILE A 51 -5.41 -6.92 -19.34
N ILE A 52 -4.63 -5.95 -18.88
CA ILE A 52 -3.17 -5.98 -18.84
C ILE A 52 -2.68 -5.32 -17.54
N TYR A 53 -1.56 -5.80 -17.01
CA TYR A 53 -0.82 -5.16 -15.93
C TYR A 53 0.64 -5.57 -16.04
N LYS A 54 1.48 -4.62 -16.44
CA LYS A 54 2.91 -4.87 -16.67
C LYS A 54 3.77 -3.74 -16.11
N SER A 55 5.04 -4.06 -15.88
CA SER A 55 6.09 -3.11 -15.55
C SER A 55 7.21 -3.17 -16.58
N VAL A 56 7.71 -2.01 -16.99
CA VAL A 56 8.80 -1.82 -17.96
C VAL A 56 10.00 -1.23 -17.25
N TYR A 57 11.11 -1.90 -17.32
CA TYR A 57 12.38 -1.49 -16.72
C TYR A 57 13.23 -0.79 -17.76
N VAL A 58 13.55 0.46 -17.51
CA VAL A 58 14.27 1.32 -18.45
C VAL A 58 15.57 1.79 -17.83
N ASN A 59 16.67 1.62 -18.56
CA ASN A 59 17.97 2.15 -18.15
C ASN A 59 17.95 3.68 -18.22
N PRO A 60 18.19 4.41 -17.12
CA PRO A 60 18.08 5.87 -17.08
C PRO A 60 19.15 6.60 -17.91
N PHE A 61 20.28 5.95 -18.23
CA PHE A 61 21.36 6.54 -19.01
C PHE A 61 21.18 6.34 -20.52
N THR A 62 20.87 5.09 -20.92
CA THR A 62 20.77 4.75 -22.34
C THR A 62 19.35 4.91 -22.88
N GLY A 63 18.37 4.86 -21.97
CA GLY A 63 16.96 4.80 -22.32
C GLY A 63 16.58 3.49 -23.02
N GLU A 64 17.36 2.43 -22.84
CA GLU A 64 17.04 1.10 -23.35
C GLU A 64 16.08 0.39 -22.39
N ILE A 65 15.12 -0.33 -22.96
CA ILE A 65 14.22 -1.20 -22.22
C ILE A 65 14.97 -2.49 -21.91
N GLU A 66 15.31 -2.71 -20.65
CA GLU A 66 16.07 -3.87 -20.21
C GLU A 66 15.17 -5.06 -19.82
N GLY A 67 13.90 -4.82 -19.54
CA GLY A 67 12.98 -5.88 -19.21
C GLY A 67 11.53 -5.44 -19.12
N VAL A 68 10.64 -6.40 -19.36
CA VAL A 68 9.19 -6.23 -19.18
C VAL A 68 8.68 -7.39 -18.34
N TYR A 69 7.97 -7.09 -17.27
CA TYR A 69 7.39 -8.09 -16.39
C TYR A 69 5.88 -8.08 -16.47
N ASP A 70 5.29 -9.26 -16.48
CA ASP A 70 3.85 -9.47 -16.36
C ASP A 70 3.46 -9.48 -14.89
N GLU A 71 3.02 -8.33 -14.38
CA GLU A 71 2.58 -8.16 -13.00
C GLU A 71 1.26 -8.90 -12.75
N LYS A 72 0.37 -8.97 -13.75
CA LYS A 72 -0.92 -9.64 -13.66
C LYS A 72 -0.77 -11.10 -13.28
N ASN A 73 0.16 -11.83 -13.91
CA ASN A 73 0.37 -13.25 -13.68
C ASN A 73 1.52 -13.55 -12.71
N SER A 74 2.08 -12.53 -12.08
CA SER A 74 3.12 -12.67 -11.07
C SER A 74 2.62 -13.43 -9.84
N PHE A 75 3.39 -14.43 -9.40
CA PHE A 75 3.07 -15.24 -8.23
C PHE A 75 2.77 -14.38 -6.99
N PHE A 76 3.62 -13.39 -6.71
CA PHE A 76 3.45 -12.55 -5.53
C PHE A 76 2.23 -11.64 -5.62
N ASN A 77 1.91 -11.12 -6.80
CA ASN A 77 0.70 -10.34 -6.99
C ASN A 77 -0.56 -11.20 -6.81
N ILE A 78 -0.59 -12.39 -7.40
CA ILE A 78 -1.73 -13.32 -7.20
C ILE A 78 -1.92 -13.62 -5.71
N VAL A 79 -0.84 -13.96 -4.97
CA VAL A 79 -0.91 -14.22 -3.52
C VAL A 79 -1.37 -12.96 -2.76
N LYS A 80 -0.90 -11.78 -3.14
CA LYS A 80 -1.33 -10.50 -2.57
C LYS A 80 -2.84 -10.28 -2.76
N PHE A 81 -3.36 -10.48 -3.96
CA PHE A 81 -4.79 -10.32 -4.24
C PHE A 81 -5.65 -11.42 -3.62
N ILE A 82 -5.15 -12.65 -3.47
CA ILE A 82 -5.82 -13.66 -2.64
C ILE A 82 -5.95 -13.16 -1.20
N HIS A 83 -4.89 -12.59 -0.66
CA HIS A 83 -4.88 -12.09 0.72
C HIS A 83 -5.82 -10.88 0.92
N TRP A 84 -5.87 -9.96 -0.03
CA TRP A 84 -6.65 -8.73 0.09
C TRP A 84 -8.14 -8.91 -0.19
N SER A 85 -8.48 -9.67 -1.22
CA SER A 85 -9.83 -9.71 -1.78
C SER A 85 -10.29 -11.08 -2.22
N PHE A 86 -9.51 -12.12 -1.94
CA PHE A 86 -9.78 -13.47 -2.43
C PHE A 86 -9.93 -13.54 -3.95
N LEU A 87 -9.19 -12.68 -4.67
CA LEU A 87 -9.24 -12.48 -6.13
C LEU A 87 -10.60 -11.95 -6.64
N LEU A 88 -11.44 -11.43 -5.77
CA LEU A 88 -12.69 -10.78 -6.14
C LEU A 88 -12.47 -9.28 -6.33
N LYS A 89 -13.19 -8.67 -7.27
CA LYS A 89 -13.12 -7.23 -7.54
C LYS A 89 -13.88 -6.41 -6.51
N GLY A 90 -13.34 -5.22 -6.25
CA GLY A 90 -14.02 -4.15 -5.51
C GLY A 90 -14.34 -4.48 -4.06
N GLU A 91 -15.38 -3.83 -3.55
CA GLU A 91 -15.80 -3.94 -2.15
C GLU A 91 -16.20 -5.35 -1.73
N TRP A 92 -16.76 -6.14 -2.64
CA TRP A 92 -17.12 -7.53 -2.34
C TRP A 92 -15.94 -8.38 -1.93
N GLY A 93 -14.81 -8.23 -2.63
CA GLY A 93 -13.57 -8.91 -2.27
C GLY A 93 -13.09 -8.50 -0.88
N THR A 94 -13.13 -7.21 -0.59
CA THR A 94 -12.76 -6.66 0.71
C THR A 94 -13.67 -7.19 1.83
N TYR A 95 -14.98 -7.28 1.61
CA TYR A 95 -15.91 -7.83 2.62
C TYR A 95 -15.73 -9.32 2.84
N VAL A 96 -15.45 -10.10 1.80
CA VAL A 96 -15.20 -11.56 1.91
C VAL A 96 -13.99 -11.86 2.79
N VAL A 97 -12.97 -11.03 2.79
CA VAL A 97 -11.79 -11.18 3.66
C VAL A 97 -11.97 -10.44 4.99
N GLY A 98 -12.53 -9.24 4.95
CA GLY A 98 -12.65 -8.36 6.11
C GLY A 98 -13.63 -8.88 7.17
N ILE A 99 -14.81 -9.38 6.78
CA ILE A 99 -15.82 -9.88 7.74
C ILE A 99 -15.30 -11.08 8.54
N PRO A 100 -14.72 -12.13 7.93
CA PRO A 100 -14.10 -13.22 8.69
C PRO A 100 -12.96 -12.74 9.59
N THR A 101 -12.17 -11.77 9.13
CA THR A 101 -11.09 -11.17 9.94
C THR A 101 -11.64 -10.43 11.15
N LEU A 102 -12.75 -9.73 11.02
CA LEU A 102 -13.43 -9.08 12.15
C LEU A 102 -13.95 -10.10 13.17
N ILE A 103 -14.59 -11.18 12.69
CA ILE A 103 -15.02 -12.29 13.55
C ILE A 103 -13.81 -12.92 14.26
N PHE A 104 -12.73 -13.15 13.53
CA PHE A 104 -11.48 -13.69 14.08
C PHE A 104 -10.90 -12.78 15.16
N LEU A 105 -10.91 -11.46 14.98
CA LEU A 105 -10.47 -10.48 15.98
C LEU A 105 -11.28 -10.61 17.26
N ILE A 106 -12.62 -10.70 17.17
CA ILE A 106 -13.51 -10.90 18.31
C ILE A 106 -13.19 -12.22 19.01
N MET A 107 -12.94 -13.29 18.23
CA MET A 107 -12.57 -14.60 18.78
C MET A 107 -11.22 -14.58 19.52
N ILE A 108 -10.22 -13.84 19.00
CA ILE A 108 -8.93 -13.68 19.69
C ILE A 108 -9.14 -12.99 21.03
N ILE A 109 -9.86 -11.86 21.06
CA ILE A 109 -10.06 -11.08 22.27
C ILE A 109 -10.82 -11.91 23.33
N THR A 110 -11.93 -12.51 22.92
CA THR A 110 -12.72 -13.37 23.83
C THR A 110 -11.94 -14.62 24.25
N GLY A 111 -11.17 -15.21 23.35
CA GLY A 111 -10.27 -16.33 23.62
C GLY A 111 -9.23 -16.02 24.68
N ILE A 112 -8.57 -14.87 24.60
CA ILE A 112 -7.60 -14.42 25.61
C ILE A 112 -8.27 -14.21 26.96
N ILE A 113 -9.47 -13.57 26.99
CA ILE A 113 -10.22 -13.34 28.24
C ILE A 113 -10.59 -14.67 28.90
N LEU A 114 -11.13 -15.63 28.16
CA LEU A 114 -11.52 -16.96 28.66
C LEU A 114 -10.31 -17.81 29.07
N TRP A 115 -9.20 -17.65 28.35
CA TRP A 115 -7.97 -18.38 28.63
C TRP A 115 -7.24 -17.87 29.87
N TRP A 116 -7.44 -16.62 30.29
CA TRP A 116 -6.70 -15.99 31.36
C TRP A 116 -6.81 -16.76 32.68
N PRO A 117 -5.69 -17.12 33.33
CA PRO A 117 -5.70 -17.95 34.53
C PRO A 117 -6.19 -17.19 35.78
N LYS A 118 -7.23 -17.73 36.45
CA LYS A 118 -7.83 -17.10 37.61
C LYS A 118 -7.03 -17.32 38.91
N ASN A 119 -6.11 -18.29 38.93
CA ASN A 119 -5.31 -18.59 40.14
C ASN A 119 -3.82 -18.85 39.80
N LYS A 120 -2.95 -18.70 40.83
CA LYS A 120 -1.50 -18.82 40.68
C LYS A 120 -1.02 -20.21 40.22
N LYS A 121 -1.69 -21.30 40.64
CA LYS A 121 -1.32 -22.67 40.24
C LYS A 121 -1.60 -22.94 38.78
N ALA A 122 -2.75 -22.48 38.27
CA ALA A 122 -3.10 -22.58 36.87
C ALA A 122 -2.18 -21.74 35.96
N ARG A 123 -1.65 -20.63 36.50
CA ARG A 123 -0.77 -19.71 35.74
C ARG A 123 0.46 -20.43 35.19
N LYS A 124 1.23 -21.14 36.00
CA LYS A 124 2.43 -21.86 35.57
C LYS A 124 2.13 -22.90 34.47
N GLN A 125 0.98 -23.57 34.61
CA GLN A 125 0.57 -24.63 33.67
C GLN A 125 0.04 -24.09 32.34
N ARG A 126 -0.52 -22.88 32.32
CA ARG A 126 -1.06 -22.26 31.10
C ARG A 126 0.01 -21.53 30.29
N PHE A 127 1.03 -20.96 30.92
CA PHE A 127 2.06 -20.20 30.23
C PHE A 127 3.26 -21.05 29.80
N TRP A 128 3.42 -22.29 30.34
CA TRP A 128 4.61 -23.09 30.09
C TRP A 128 4.30 -24.56 29.93
N PHE A 129 4.99 -25.22 28.99
CA PHE A 129 4.83 -26.67 28.79
C PHE A 129 5.32 -27.47 29.99
N GLN A 130 4.44 -28.32 30.58
CA GLN A 130 4.75 -29.21 31.70
C GLN A 130 4.54 -30.67 31.28
N TRP A 131 5.30 -31.14 30.28
CA TRP A 131 5.15 -32.46 29.71
C TRP A 131 5.97 -33.56 30.37
N LYS A 132 6.70 -33.25 31.45
CA LYS A 132 7.62 -34.18 32.14
C LYS A 132 6.88 -35.35 32.79
N ASN A 133 6.17 -36.14 32.35
CA ASN A 133 5.39 -37.30 32.76
C ASN A 133 4.01 -37.39 32.09
N VAL A 134 3.75 -36.57 31.09
CA VAL A 134 2.50 -36.61 30.36
C VAL A 134 2.66 -37.53 29.15
N LYS A 135 2.06 -38.74 29.22
CA LYS A 135 2.03 -39.72 28.11
C LYS A 135 0.84 -39.49 27.16
N ASN A 136 -0.20 -38.81 27.62
CA ASN A 136 -1.44 -38.61 26.85
C ASN A 136 -1.25 -37.58 25.75
N LEU A 137 -1.34 -38.01 24.48
CA LEU A 137 -1.20 -37.17 23.29
C LEU A 137 -2.30 -36.10 23.18
N ARG A 138 -3.54 -36.42 23.60
CA ARG A 138 -4.64 -35.43 23.59
C ARG A 138 -4.34 -34.27 24.54
N ARG A 139 -3.75 -34.56 25.68
CA ARG A 139 -3.34 -33.53 26.65
C ARG A 139 -2.21 -32.65 26.07
N LYS A 140 -1.21 -33.27 25.43
CA LYS A 140 -0.11 -32.53 24.78
C LYS A 140 -0.62 -31.63 23.66
N ASN A 141 -1.54 -32.13 22.83
CA ASN A 141 -2.13 -31.35 21.77
C ASN A 141 -2.95 -30.16 22.30
N TYR A 142 -3.73 -30.39 23.37
CA TYR A 142 -4.44 -29.28 24.03
C TYR A 142 -3.47 -28.23 24.60
N ASP A 143 -2.42 -28.64 25.31
CA ASP A 143 -1.43 -27.72 25.87
C ASP A 143 -0.68 -26.98 24.74
N LEU A 144 -0.35 -27.68 23.63
CA LEU A 144 0.28 -27.08 22.47
C LEU A 144 -0.62 -25.97 21.88
N HIS A 145 -1.87 -26.30 21.56
CA HIS A 145 -2.83 -25.33 21.03
C HIS A 145 -3.05 -24.15 22.00
N SER A 146 -3.22 -24.44 23.26
CA SER A 146 -3.51 -23.43 24.29
C SER A 146 -2.34 -22.48 24.54
N ILE A 147 -1.11 -23.00 24.65
CA ILE A 147 0.07 -22.19 24.98
C ILE A 147 0.58 -21.47 23.73
N VAL A 148 0.75 -22.18 22.61
CA VAL A 148 1.21 -21.56 21.35
C VAL A 148 0.16 -20.57 20.84
N GLY A 149 -1.13 -20.93 20.91
CA GLY A 149 -2.22 -20.04 20.54
C GLY A 149 -2.24 -18.74 21.33
N PHE A 150 -1.95 -18.77 22.63
CA PHE A 150 -1.83 -17.57 23.44
C PHE A 150 -0.70 -16.66 22.94
N TYR A 151 0.52 -17.19 22.73
CA TYR A 151 1.63 -16.38 22.23
C TYR A 151 1.41 -15.91 20.80
N ALA A 152 0.87 -16.75 19.92
CA ALA A 152 0.56 -16.41 18.55
C ALA A 152 -0.58 -15.36 18.47
N SER A 153 -1.48 -15.30 19.45
CA SER A 153 -2.60 -14.36 19.46
C SER A 153 -2.16 -12.90 19.46
N PHE A 154 -1.00 -12.55 20.01
CA PHE A 154 -0.49 -11.18 19.96
C PHE A 154 -0.10 -10.76 18.54
N ILE A 155 0.59 -11.65 17.81
CA ILE A 155 0.96 -11.38 16.41
C ILE A 155 -0.33 -11.36 15.56
N ALA A 156 -1.22 -12.33 15.76
CA ALA A 156 -2.49 -12.40 15.05
C ALA A 156 -3.40 -11.20 15.32
N LEU A 157 -3.39 -10.66 16.56
CA LEU A 157 -4.13 -9.45 16.93
C LEU A 157 -3.65 -8.24 16.14
N ILE A 158 -2.33 -8.02 16.09
CA ILE A 158 -1.73 -6.92 15.33
C ILE A 158 -2.05 -7.08 13.86
N SER A 159 -1.83 -8.27 13.28
CA SER A 159 -2.12 -8.54 11.87
C SER A 159 -3.60 -8.37 11.52
N ALA A 160 -4.52 -8.78 12.41
CA ALA A 160 -5.95 -8.60 12.19
C ALA A 160 -6.36 -7.12 12.22
N ILE A 161 -5.82 -6.33 13.17
CA ILE A 161 -6.13 -4.90 13.27
C ILE A 161 -5.60 -4.16 12.04
N THR A 162 -4.35 -4.44 11.61
CA THR A 162 -3.77 -3.82 10.42
C THR A 162 -4.50 -4.22 9.13
N GLY A 163 -4.92 -5.47 9.01
CA GLY A 163 -5.74 -5.92 7.88
C GLY A 163 -7.13 -5.26 7.85
N LEU A 164 -7.79 -5.13 9.00
CA LEU A 164 -9.09 -4.47 9.12
C LEU A 164 -9.02 -2.96 8.84
N PHE A 165 -7.88 -2.34 9.08
CA PHE A 165 -7.64 -0.94 8.72
C PHE A 165 -7.85 -0.70 7.23
N TYR A 166 -7.37 -1.60 6.36
CA TYR A 166 -7.59 -1.50 4.92
C TYR A 166 -8.99 -1.97 4.48
N ALA A 167 -9.60 -2.87 5.23
CA ALA A 167 -10.88 -3.44 4.88
C ALA A 167 -12.08 -2.51 5.20
N PHE A 168 -11.98 -1.71 6.27
CA PHE A 168 -13.11 -0.94 6.76
C PHE A 168 -12.72 0.48 7.16
N PHE A 169 -13.33 1.45 6.51
CA PHE A 169 -13.13 2.88 6.81
C PHE A 169 -13.39 3.23 8.28
N PHE A 170 -14.40 2.63 8.92
CA PHE A 170 -14.67 2.90 10.33
C PHE A 170 -13.52 2.46 11.26
N VAL A 171 -12.80 1.38 10.90
CA VAL A 171 -11.60 0.95 11.65
C VAL A 171 -10.47 1.94 11.45
N GLN A 172 -10.27 2.39 10.21
CA GLN A 172 -9.29 3.44 9.89
C GLN A 172 -9.57 4.72 10.67
N ALA A 173 -10.83 5.19 10.64
CA ALA A 173 -11.24 6.39 11.37
C ALA A 173 -11.06 6.24 12.89
N LEU A 174 -11.42 5.10 13.46
CA LEU A 174 -11.25 4.81 14.89
C LEU A 174 -9.78 4.82 15.31
N LEU A 175 -8.92 4.19 14.52
CA LEU A 175 -7.47 4.15 14.80
C LEU A 175 -6.86 5.53 14.63
N TYR A 176 -7.21 6.24 13.55
CA TYR A 176 -6.77 7.62 13.35
C TYR A 176 -7.18 8.51 14.53
N PHE A 177 -8.45 8.52 14.91
CA PHE A 177 -8.95 9.26 16.08
C PHE A 177 -8.17 8.95 17.36
N THR A 178 -7.89 7.66 17.59
CA THR A 178 -7.17 7.21 18.79
C THR A 178 -5.73 7.71 18.82
N PHE A 179 -5.01 7.62 17.69
CA PHE A 179 -3.59 7.98 17.63
C PHE A 179 -3.36 9.47 17.36
N SER A 180 -4.29 10.19 16.75
CA SER A 180 -4.19 11.64 16.54
C SER A 180 -4.48 12.46 17.81
N GLY A 181 -4.97 11.81 18.88
CA GLY A 181 -5.36 12.53 20.10
C GLY A 181 -6.78 13.10 20.06
N GLY A 182 -7.65 12.53 19.21
CA GLY A 182 -9.07 12.89 19.10
C GLY A 182 -9.43 13.73 17.88
N GLU A 183 -8.55 13.86 16.90
CA GLU A 183 -8.87 14.50 15.63
C GLU A 183 -9.79 13.62 14.79
N THR A 184 -10.83 14.23 14.22
CA THR A 184 -11.84 13.51 13.43
C THR A 184 -11.63 13.64 11.92
N THR A 185 -10.81 14.60 11.49
CA THR A 185 -10.59 14.90 10.07
C THR A 185 -9.28 14.28 9.61
N ILE A 186 -9.36 13.20 8.83
CA ILE A 186 -8.19 12.66 8.13
C ILE A 186 -7.82 13.66 7.03
N PRO A 187 -6.53 14.03 6.89
CA PRO A 187 -6.10 14.92 5.82
C PRO A 187 -6.55 14.41 4.46
N ASN A 188 -7.25 15.26 3.73
CA ASN A 188 -7.67 14.99 2.37
C ASN A 188 -6.89 15.89 1.41
N PHE A 189 -6.19 15.28 0.46
CA PHE A 189 -5.38 15.97 -0.54
C PHE A 189 -6.20 16.37 -1.79
N ASP A 190 -7.46 15.90 -1.91
CA ASP A 190 -8.35 16.24 -3.03
C ASP A 190 -8.71 17.73 -3.09
N GLN A 191 -8.45 18.47 -2.02
CA GLN A 191 -8.62 19.93 -2.00
C GLN A 191 -7.65 20.69 -2.91
N TYR A 192 -6.52 20.07 -3.28
CA TYR A 192 -5.50 20.66 -4.14
C TYR A 192 -5.80 20.33 -5.61
N LYS A 193 -6.97 20.75 -6.09
CA LYS A 193 -7.36 20.54 -7.50
C LYS A 193 -6.85 21.70 -8.36
N THR A 194 -6.32 21.37 -9.52
CA THR A 194 -6.04 22.37 -10.54
C THR A 194 -7.33 22.65 -11.34
N THR A 195 -7.43 23.86 -11.88
CA THR A 195 -8.57 24.29 -12.71
C THR A 195 -8.25 24.19 -14.22
N ALA A 196 -7.08 23.66 -14.56
CA ALA A 196 -6.61 23.61 -15.92
C ALA A 196 -7.19 22.40 -16.69
N SER A 197 -7.43 22.56 -17.98
CA SER A 197 -7.93 21.52 -18.86
C SER A 197 -6.85 20.48 -19.18
N PRO A 198 -7.18 19.17 -19.26
CA PRO A 198 -6.23 18.08 -19.54
C PRO A 198 -5.44 18.21 -20.84
N GLU A 199 -5.92 19.02 -21.78
CA GLU A 199 -5.33 19.17 -23.12
C GLU A 199 -4.02 19.97 -23.15
N SER A 200 -3.54 20.49 -22.01
CA SER A 200 -2.40 21.44 -21.96
C SER A 200 -1.15 20.91 -21.27
N ARG A 201 -1.03 19.60 -21.02
CA ARG A 201 0.18 19.03 -20.42
C ARG A 201 1.43 19.36 -21.23
N ASN A 202 2.38 20.04 -20.61
CA ASN A 202 3.65 20.37 -21.25
C ASN A 202 4.51 19.10 -21.33
N GLU A 203 5.14 18.87 -22.48
CA GLU A 203 6.05 17.72 -22.71
C GLU A 203 7.16 17.58 -21.64
N HIS A 204 7.55 18.66 -20.98
CA HIS A 204 8.62 18.67 -19.99
C HIS A 204 8.12 18.71 -18.54
N THR A 205 6.82 18.50 -18.29
CA THR A 205 6.26 18.59 -16.93
C THR A 205 6.90 17.58 -15.98
N LEU A 206 7.09 16.33 -16.40
CA LEU A 206 7.75 15.31 -15.56
C LEU A 206 9.21 15.66 -15.24
N ASP A 207 9.93 16.27 -16.17
CA ASP A 207 11.31 16.69 -15.91
C ASP A 207 11.39 17.85 -14.92
N LYS A 208 10.42 18.78 -14.95
CA LYS A 208 10.30 19.86 -13.96
C LYS A 208 9.97 19.30 -12.57
N ILE A 209 9.02 18.38 -12.49
CA ILE A 209 8.63 17.70 -11.26
C ILE A 209 9.85 16.98 -10.67
N SER A 210 10.54 16.19 -11.49
CA SER A 210 11.75 15.48 -11.08
C SER A 210 12.83 16.42 -10.53
N ALA A 211 13.14 17.48 -11.25
CA ALA A 211 14.12 18.48 -10.81
C ALA A 211 13.70 19.13 -9.48
N LYS A 212 12.41 19.43 -9.32
CA LYS A 212 11.89 20.02 -8.07
C LYS A 212 11.94 19.06 -6.89
N VAL A 213 11.66 17.78 -7.12
CA VAL A 213 11.79 16.73 -6.09
C VAL A 213 13.25 16.56 -5.67
N GLU A 214 14.17 16.46 -6.63
CA GLU A 214 15.61 16.33 -6.36
C GLU A 214 16.19 17.56 -5.64
N GLU A 215 15.70 18.77 -5.97
CA GLU A 215 16.06 20.00 -5.25
C GLU A 215 15.55 19.97 -3.80
N THR A 216 14.30 19.55 -3.59
CA THR A 216 13.64 19.59 -2.28
C THR A 216 14.09 18.47 -1.35
N TYR A 217 14.39 17.30 -1.91
CA TYR A 217 14.80 16.09 -1.18
C TYR A 217 16.02 15.42 -1.80
N PRO A 218 17.20 16.08 -1.77
CA PRO A 218 18.41 15.59 -2.43
C PRO A 218 18.92 14.25 -1.89
N ASP A 219 18.63 13.95 -0.63
CA ASP A 219 19.04 12.71 0.06
C ASP A 219 17.99 11.59 -0.05
N ALA A 220 16.92 11.79 -0.83
CA ALA A 220 15.91 10.74 -1.00
C ALA A 220 16.50 9.51 -1.70
N TYR A 221 16.09 8.33 -1.28
CA TYR A 221 16.44 7.08 -1.95
C TYR A 221 15.85 6.99 -3.37
N GLY A 222 14.64 7.52 -3.52
CA GLY A 222 13.91 7.58 -4.77
C GLY A 222 12.48 8.07 -4.54
N TYR A 223 11.72 8.15 -5.60
CA TYR A 223 10.33 8.61 -5.56
C TYR A 223 9.48 7.90 -6.60
N ALA A 224 8.18 7.90 -6.38
CA ALA A 224 7.18 7.42 -7.32
C ALA A 224 6.29 8.57 -7.74
N ILE A 225 6.05 8.72 -9.04
CA ILE A 225 5.10 9.68 -9.60
C ILE A 225 3.85 8.91 -10.02
N ASP A 226 2.71 9.27 -9.44
CA ASP A 226 1.38 8.84 -9.85
C ASP A 226 0.88 9.81 -10.91
N LEU A 227 0.54 9.29 -12.09
CA LEU A 227 0.11 10.07 -13.24
C LEU A 227 -1.42 10.23 -13.33
N GLY A 228 -2.15 9.85 -12.27
CA GLY A 228 -3.56 10.17 -12.10
C GLY A 228 -4.56 9.45 -13.02
N HIS A 229 -4.13 8.47 -13.82
CA HIS A 229 -5.01 7.75 -14.75
C HIS A 229 -5.96 6.72 -14.10
N GLU A 230 -5.96 6.59 -12.76
CA GLU A 230 -6.75 5.56 -12.06
C GLU A 230 -8.22 5.90 -11.80
N HIS A 231 -8.61 7.16 -11.93
CA HIS A 231 -9.91 7.60 -11.44
C HIS A 231 -10.95 7.63 -12.56
N HIS A 232 -11.64 6.49 -12.79
CA HIS A 232 -12.85 6.41 -13.59
C HIS A 232 -14.11 6.98 -12.88
N ASP A 233 -14.00 7.37 -11.61
CA ASP A 233 -15.07 8.10 -10.94
C ASP A 233 -15.00 9.57 -11.34
N ASP A 234 -16.15 10.18 -11.65
CA ASP A 234 -16.44 11.51 -12.22
C ASP A 234 -15.70 12.74 -11.62
N HIS A 235 -14.58 12.53 -10.98
CA HIS A 235 -13.72 13.54 -10.41
C HIS A 235 -12.36 13.52 -11.12
N GLU A 236 -12.26 14.28 -12.21
CA GLU A 236 -10.99 14.66 -12.84
C GLU A 236 -10.07 15.23 -11.75
N HIS A 237 -9.04 14.50 -11.40
CA HIS A 237 -7.96 14.99 -10.53
C HIS A 237 -6.73 15.30 -11.38
N PRO A 238 -6.62 16.49 -11.93
CA PRO A 238 -5.53 16.87 -12.82
C PRO A 238 -4.23 17.18 -12.06
N ASN A 239 -3.89 16.37 -11.09
CA ASN A 239 -2.70 16.55 -10.26
C ASN A 239 -1.83 15.30 -10.25
N PHE A 240 -0.52 15.49 -10.29
CA PHE A 240 0.43 14.42 -10.04
C PHE A 240 0.75 14.32 -8.56
N SER A 241 0.60 13.13 -8.02
CA SER A 241 1.04 12.81 -6.65
C SER A 241 2.42 12.19 -6.70
N VAL A 242 3.36 12.78 -5.96
CA VAL A 242 4.72 12.24 -5.85
C VAL A 242 4.97 11.75 -4.44
N PHE A 243 5.32 10.48 -4.32
CA PHE A 243 5.63 9.81 -3.05
C PHE A 243 7.13 9.62 -2.93
N ILE A 244 7.76 10.33 -1.99
CA ILE A 244 9.20 10.34 -1.83
C ILE A 244 9.60 9.39 -0.73
N LYS A 245 10.49 8.47 -1.04
CA LYS A 245 11.05 7.48 -0.14
C LYS A 245 12.42 7.93 0.36
N GLN A 246 12.54 8.21 1.65
CA GLN A 246 13.80 8.66 2.23
C GLN A 246 14.84 7.56 2.35
N LEU A 247 14.43 6.33 2.69
CA LEU A 247 15.33 5.22 2.96
C LEU A 247 14.89 3.98 2.19
N SER A 248 15.85 3.18 1.73
CA SER A 248 15.58 1.95 0.96
C SER A 248 14.71 0.92 1.71
N TYR A 249 14.80 0.90 3.04
CA TYR A 249 14.13 -0.07 3.91
C TYR A 249 12.93 0.51 4.67
N SER A 250 12.62 1.80 4.52
CA SER A 250 11.55 2.48 5.27
C SER A 250 10.43 2.92 4.33
N TYR A 251 9.31 2.22 4.37
CA TYR A 251 8.10 2.60 3.62
C TYR A 251 7.25 3.62 4.34
N HIS A 252 7.35 3.70 5.68
CA HIS A 252 6.52 4.58 6.51
C HIS A 252 7.03 6.02 6.59
N LYS A 253 8.32 6.27 6.29
CA LYS A 253 8.89 7.61 6.24
C LYS A 253 8.86 8.11 4.80
N ASN A 254 7.68 8.48 4.34
CA ASN A 254 7.48 9.06 3.03
C ASN A 254 6.97 10.50 3.15
N HIS A 255 7.43 11.34 2.24
CA HIS A 255 6.84 12.65 1.99
C HIS A 255 5.92 12.52 0.79
N SER A 256 4.90 13.36 0.74
CA SER A 256 3.99 13.43 -0.41
C SER A 256 3.98 14.85 -0.94
N ILE A 257 4.21 15.00 -2.23
CA ILE A 257 4.12 16.30 -2.91
C ILE A 257 3.04 16.19 -3.97
N ILE A 258 2.22 17.23 -4.05
CA ILE A 258 1.21 17.36 -5.10
C ILE A 258 1.69 18.43 -6.07
N PHE A 259 1.69 18.10 -7.33
CA PHE A 259 2.05 18.96 -8.43
C PHE A 259 0.87 19.19 -9.36
N ASP A 260 0.80 20.37 -9.92
CA ASP A 260 -0.10 20.67 -11.03
C ASP A 260 0.35 19.89 -12.29
N GLU A 261 -0.55 19.14 -12.88
CA GLU A 261 -0.27 18.28 -14.04
C GLU A 261 0.23 19.06 -15.27
N ASN A 262 -0.27 20.26 -15.46
CA ASN A 262 0.02 21.06 -16.67
C ASN A 262 1.29 21.89 -16.52
N SER A 263 1.42 22.63 -15.43
CA SER A 263 2.56 23.53 -15.19
C SER A 263 3.78 22.85 -14.56
N GLY A 264 3.55 21.73 -13.83
CA GLY A 264 4.56 21.12 -12.98
C GLY A 264 4.91 21.97 -11.73
N GLU A 265 4.04 22.92 -11.37
CA GLU A 265 4.22 23.69 -10.15
C GLU A 265 3.85 22.88 -8.91
N MET A 266 4.61 23.01 -7.85
CA MET A 266 4.35 22.36 -6.58
C MET A 266 3.18 23.06 -5.88
N LEU A 267 2.06 22.35 -5.73
CA LEU A 267 0.86 22.83 -5.07
C LEU A 267 0.92 22.63 -3.56
N HIS A 268 1.45 21.49 -3.14
CA HIS A 268 1.55 21.18 -1.71
C HIS A 268 2.71 20.20 -1.45
N ASN A 269 3.42 20.42 -0.34
CA ASN A 269 4.46 19.52 0.15
C ASN A 269 4.10 19.09 1.56
N TYR A 270 3.86 17.80 1.73
CA TYR A 270 3.47 17.21 3.00
C TYR A 270 4.58 16.33 3.56
N SER A 271 5.37 16.96 4.43
CA SER A 271 6.51 16.30 5.07
C SER A 271 6.06 15.26 6.09
N HIS A 272 6.80 14.15 6.18
CA HIS A 272 6.58 13.16 7.23
C HIS A 272 6.67 13.74 8.65
N ASP A 273 7.53 14.73 8.84
CA ASP A 273 7.77 15.33 10.16
C ASP A 273 6.59 16.17 10.63
N GLU A 274 5.80 16.73 9.70
CA GLU A 274 4.59 17.51 9.97
C GLU A 274 3.39 16.63 10.33
N LYS A 275 3.44 15.33 10.00
CA LYS A 275 2.36 14.38 10.28
C LYS A 275 2.14 14.24 11.79
N ASN A 276 0.89 14.26 12.22
CA ASN A 276 0.50 13.89 13.58
C ASN A 276 0.68 12.37 13.81
N LEU A 277 0.49 11.88 15.04
CA LEU A 277 0.68 10.45 15.33
C LEU A 277 -0.33 9.55 14.62
N GLY A 278 -1.56 10.03 14.40
CA GLY A 278 -2.58 9.30 13.62
C GLY A 278 -2.16 9.12 12.16
N GLU A 279 -1.67 10.19 11.54
CA GLU A 279 -1.16 10.17 10.17
C GLU A 279 0.11 9.33 10.03
N LYS A 280 1.01 9.41 11.02
CA LYS A 280 2.19 8.52 11.07
C LYS A 280 1.80 7.06 11.22
N PHE A 281 0.75 6.77 11.98
CA PHE A 281 0.20 5.43 12.10
C PHE A 281 -0.40 4.94 10.77
N VAL A 282 -1.18 5.79 10.10
CA VAL A 282 -1.71 5.50 8.75
C VAL A 282 -0.58 5.23 7.76
N ALA A 283 0.47 6.05 7.78
CA ALA A 283 1.62 5.89 6.87
C ALA A 283 2.49 4.66 7.17
N ALA A 284 2.43 4.15 8.41
CA ALA A 284 3.21 2.98 8.85
C ALA A 284 2.49 1.65 8.62
N ASN A 285 1.18 1.70 8.42
CA ASN A 285 0.33 0.52 8.22
C ASN A 285 0.20 0.18 6.75
#